data_6e5468efa6333e114679d7fedab5207a
#
_entry.id   6e5468efa6333e114679d7fedab5207a
#
_cell.length_a   1.000
_cell.length_b   1.000
_cell.length_c   1.000
_cell.angle_alpha   90.00
_cell.angle_beta   90.00
_cell.angle_gamma   90.00
#
_symmetry.space_group_name_H-M   'P 1'
#
loop_
_entity.id
_entity.type
_entity.pdbx_description
1 polymer ?
#
loop_
_entity_poly.entity_id
_entity_poly.type
_entity_poly.pdbx_seq_one_letter_code
_entity_poly.pdbx_strand_id
1 'polypeptide(L)'
;RRTYAFANNFMPLLDYKTEFGAKWSALCDSQIEEGIREPIKVYEYMNKFYVVEGNKRVSVMKYFNAVTIPAQVTRKIPKKTDDLQVKIYYEFMDFYKLTEINYIWFSQEGCFRRLLELTSPDPDAEWTDEQKLDFGSANHRFCVSFKALGGDKLPLTNSDTFLIFIDIYGYEAVKKMTEAEMKEKIKLLWDEFLIESKGREVELHMEPTKLGRKKLMDYFRSSTPKKVMVAFVFNKDPQESEWLYGHELGRLYLDEHYPDTIKTLKVHNIASEEEAISAMEDLIAMGVSIIFTTTPQLISASVKVAVNHPEVTVMNCSLNTSHKVISTYYARLYEVKFLAGMIAGALSKNGKIGYVADYPIVGMTANINAFALGARMVNPYAKVYLEWTTVRGNTRENVLREFEENGIEYISDQVMIKPNSHNRRYGLYHIEGDETINLAFPLYQWGEFYAKLIQSVVDGTIKQDDAVKEKAIN
;
A
#
# COMPACT_ATOMS: atom_id res chain seq x y z
N ARG A 1 15.94 32.60 24.40
CA ARG A 1 15.87 34.06 24.49
C ARG A 1 15.28 34.57 23.19
N ARG A 2 14.18 35.33 23.25
CA ARG A 2 13.71 36.11 22.09
C ARG A 2 14.74 37.21 21.83
N THR A 3 15.32 37.24 20.61
CA THR A 3 16.19 38.36 20.22
C THR A 3 15.31 39.35 19.45
N TYR A 4 15.24 40.58 19.92
CA TYR A 4 14.50 41.65 19.23
C TYR A 4 15.22 42.14 17.95
N ALA A 5 16.39 41.60 17.67
CA ALA A 5 17.21 42.02 16.54
C ALA A 5 16.90 41.31 15.21
N PHE A 6 16.21 40.18 15.27
CA PHE A 6 15.89 39.34 14.10
C PHE A 6 14.43 38.91 14.07
N ALA A 7 13.85 38.87 12.88
CA ALA A 7 12.61 38.21 12.60
C ALA A 7 12.76 36.67 12.69
N ASN A 8 11.64 35.92 12.65
CA ASN A 8 11.65 34.45 12.71
C ASN A 8 12.43 33.81 11.55
N ASN A 9 12.51 34.49 10.41
CA ASN A 9 13.31 34.07 9.24
C ASN A 9 14.78 34.48 9.32
N PHE A 10 15.24 35.02 10.46
CA PHE A 10 16.58 35.59 10.71
C PHE A 10 16.88 36.90 9.98
N MET A 11 15.93 37.55 9.31
CA MET A 11 16.18 38.85 8.72
C MET A 11 16.29 39.92 9.81
N PRO A 12 17.18 40.94 9.63
CA PRO A 12 17.38 42.03 10.59
C PRO A 12 16.09 42.84 10.80
N LEU A 13 15.80 43.20 12.05
CA LEU A 13 14.72 44.12 12.42
C LEU A 13 15.22 45.51 12.86
N LEU A 14 16.52 45.65 13.08
CA LEU A 14 17.14 46.89 13.50
C LEU A 14 17.67 47.68 12.31
N ASP A 15 17.58 49.01 12.40
CA ASP A 15 18.03 49.97 11.38
C ASP A 15 19.55 49.81 11.09
N TYR A 16 19.91 50.02 9.82
CA TYR A 16 21.30 49.95 9.33
C TYR A 16 22.24 50.97 10.00
N LYS A 17 21.71 52.09 10.56
CA LYS A 17 22.46 53.10 11.29
C LYS A 17 22.85 52.68 12.72
N THR A 18 22.38 51.52 13.16
CA THR A 18 22.73 51.00 14.49
C THR A 18 24.09 50.28 14.46
N GLU A 19 24.72 50.11 15.62
CA GLU A 19 25.91 49.22 15.74
C GLU A 19 25.64 47.80 15.23
N PHE A 20 24.41 47.33 15.43
CA PHE A 20 23.99 46.06 14.89
C PHE A 20 24.02 46.05 13.33
N GLY A 21 23.47 47.09 12.70
CA GLY A 21 23.44 47.25 11.25
C GLY A 21 24.85 47.35 10.67
N ALA A 22 25.73 48.14 11.28
CA ALA A 22 27.14 48.25 10.85
C ALA A 22 27.86 46.88 10.89
N LYS A 23 27.70 46.11 11.98
CA LYS A 23 28.27 44.76 12.09
C LYS A 23 27.64 43.73 11.13
N TRP A 24 26.37 43.90 10.79
CA TRP A 24 25.68 43.04 9.82
C TRP A 24 26.19 43.35 8.40
N SER A 25 26.32 44.64 8.03
CA SER A 25 26.86 45.02 6.71
C SER A 25 28.30 44.57 6.55
N ALA A 26 29.17 44.74 7.56
CA ALA A 26 30.55 44.26 7.51
C ALA A 26 30.63 42.74 7.30
N LEU A 27 29.68 41.96 7.85
CA LEU A 27 29.59 40.53 7.58
C LEU A 27 29.10 40.22 6.16
N CYS A 28 28.27 41.07 5.55
CA CYS A 28 27.90 40.97 4.13
C CYS A 28 29.11 41.20 3.24
N ASP A 29 29.91 42.24 3.53
CA ASP A 29 31.14 42.51 2.79
C ASP A 29 32.10 41.31 2.88
N SER A 30 32.33 40.78 4.08
CA SER A 30 33.14 39.58 4.27
C SER A 30 32.60 38.35 3.51
N GLN A 31 31.27 38.19 3.43
CA GLN A 31 30.65 37.10 2.65
C GLN A 31 30.91 37.24 1.16
N ILE A 32 30.93 38.48 0.64
CA ILE A 32 31.21 38.77 -0.78
C ILE A 32 32.68 38.55 -1.11
N GLU A 33 33.58 39.01 -0.22
CA GLU A 33 35.01 39.00 -0.47
C GLU A 33 35.66 37.63 -0.26
N GLU A 34 35.39 36.98 0.86
CA GLU A 34 36.09 35.75 1.27
C GLU A 34 35.16 34.57 1.59
N GLY A 35 33.89 34.81 1.77
CA GLY A 35 32.93 33.88 2.35
C GLY A 35 33.07 33.72 3.87
N ILE A 36 31.96 33.51 4.56
CA ILE A 36 31.94 33.28 6.02
C ILE A 36 32.33 31.83 6.30
N ARG A 37 33.54 31.62 6.80
CA ARG A 37 34.07 30.27 7.11
C ARG A 37 33.91 29.90 8.57
N GLU A 38 33.76 30.86 9.45
CA GLU A 38 33.68 30.62 10.90
C GLU A 38 32.36 29.90 11.24
N PRO A 39 32.42 28.71 11.87
CA PRO A 39 31.21 27.96 12.17
C PRO A 39 30.35 28.64 13.23
N ILE A 40 29.03 28.53 13.08
CA ILE A 40 28.07 28.91 14.12
C ILE A 40 27.96 27.79 15.18
N LYS A 41 27.46 28.12 16.39
CA LYS A 41 27.16 27.11 17.40
C LYS A 41 25.66 26.85 17.47
N VAL A 42 25.25 25.60 17.38
CA VAL A 42 23.85 25.22 17.41
C VAL A 42 23.62 24.00 18.34
N TYR A 43 22.44 23.97 18.95
CA TYR A 43 21.90 22.73 19.49
C TYR A 43 21.03 22.08 18.43
N GLU A 44 21.18 20.77 18.24
CA GLU A 44 20.24 19.95 17.52
C GLU A 44 19.36 19.21 18.54
N TYR A 45 18.03 19.26 18.34
CA TYR A 45 17.05 18.51 19.09
C TYR A 45 15.91 18.09 18.15
N MET A 46 15.64 16.80 18.05
CA MET A 46 14.60 16.25 17.18
C MET A 46 14.73 16.73 15.73
N ASN A 47 15.95 16.71 15.19
CA ASN A 47 16.32 17.19 13.84
C ASN A 47 16.00 18.66 13.57
N LYS A 48 15.86 19.47 14.62
CA LYS A 48 15.72 20.92 14.55
C LYS A 48 16.94 21.58 15.13
N PHE A 49 17.44 22.62 14.44
CA PHE A 49 18.65 23.33 14.83
C PHE A 49 18.32 24.66 15.49
N TYR A 50 18.83 24.85 16.70
CA TYR A 50 18.64 26.05 17.52
C TYR A 50 19.94 26.79 17.63
N VAL A 51 20.01 27.99 17.02
CA VAL A 51 21.23 28.80 17.01
C VAL A 51 21.52 29.34 18.41
N VAL A 52 22.68 28.99 18.96
CA VAL A 52 23.17 29.46 20.25
C VAL A 52 24.04 30.70 20.05
N GLU A 53 24.93 30.61 19.05
CA GLU A 53 25.86 31.70 18.69
C GLU A 53 25.97 31.79 17.17
N GLY A 54 26.07 33.04 16.66
CA GLY A 54 26.23 33.29 15.22
C GLY A 54 24.97 33.71 14.49
N ASN A 55 23.94 34.23 15.19
CA ASN A 55 22.67 34.66 14.55
C ASN A 55 22.87 35.66 13.39
N LYS A 56 23.88 36.56 13.46
CA LYS A 56 24.18 37.47 12.35
C LYS A 56 24.73 36.72 11.14
N ARG A 57 25.62 35.73 11.36
CA ARG A 57 26.15 34.89 10.30
C ARG A 57 25.02 34.12 9.61
N VAL A 58 24.11 33.51 10.39
CA VAL A 58 22.92 32.86 9.83
C VAL A 58 22.07 33.83 9.01
N SER A 59 21.87 35.06 9.50
CA SER A 59 21.11 36.10 8.82
C SER A 59 21.73 36.43 7.44
N VAL A 60 23.02 36.68 7.41
CA VAL A 60 23.76 37.02 6.19
C VAL A 60 23.75 35.87 5.21
N MET A 61 24.06 34.64 5.67
CA MET A 61 24.05 33.44 4.81
C MET A 61 22.66 33.19 4.19
N LYS A 62 21.58 33.39 4.97
CA LYS A 62 20.21 33.30 4.44
C LYS A 62 19.88 34.43 3.46
N TYR A 63 20.37 35.64 3.68
CA TYR A 63 20.19 36.76 2.76
C TYR A 63 20.82 36.47 1.40
N PHE A 64 21.97 35.82 1.37
CA PHE A 64 22.66 35.39 0.14
C PHE A 64 22.17 34.02 -0.38
N ASN A 65 21.07 33.46 0.13
CA ASN A 65 20.52 32.16 -0.26
C ASN A 65 21.56 31.02 -0.18
N ALA A 66 22.47 31.07 0.80
CA ALA A 66 23.43 30.00 0.99
C ALA A 66 22.76 28.67 1.28
N VAL A 67 23.18 27.62 0.58
CA VAL A 67 22.63 26.27 0.70
C VAL A 67 22.98 25.62 2.03
N THR A 68 24.20 25.91 2.55
CA THR A 68 24.71 25.35 3.81
C THR A 68 25.36 26.42 4.66
N ILE A 69 25.37 26.21 5.97
CA ILE A 69 26.04 27.07 6.94
C ILE A 69 26.94 26.17 7.81
N PRO A 70 28.27 26.41 7.85
CA PRO A 70 29.16 25.68 8.75
C PRO A 70 28.72 25.83 10.19
N ALA A 71 28.57 24.72 10.91
CA ALA A 71 28.08 24.73 12.29
C ALA A 71 28.79 23.73 13.19
N GLN A 72 29.09 24.13 14.41
CA GLN A 72 29.42 23.21 15.50
C GLN A 72 28.10 22.81 16.17
N VAL A 73 27.75 21.53 15.98
CA VAL A 73 26.46 20.97 16.44
C VAL A 73 26.63 20.24 17.76
N THR A 74 25.86 20.64 18.78
CA THR A 74 25.72 19.87 20.01
C THR A 74 24.35 19.19 20.01
N ARG A 75 24.32 17.88 19.86
CA ARG A 75 23.08 17.10 19.81
C ARG A 75 22.51 16.87 21.21
N LYS A 76 21.22 17.15 21.37
CA LYS A 76 20.43 16.89 22.58
C LYS A 76 19.48 15.75 22.31
N ILE A 77 19.78 14.56 22.85
CA ILE A 77 18.98 13.36 22.63
C ILE A 77 17.79 13.36 23.61
N PRO A 78 16.52 13.23 23.14
CA PRO A 78 15.36 13.09 24.01
C PRO A 78 15.40 11.77 24.80
N LYS A 79 14.69 11.70 25.91
CA LYS A 79 14.46 10.43 26.59
C LYS A 79 13.58 9.54 25.69
N LYS A 80 13.84 8.23 25.67
CA LYS A 80 12.99 7.24 24.99
C LYS A 80 11.59 7.26 25.61
N THR A 81 10.58 7.41 24.78
CA THR A 81 9.16 7.37 25.13
C THR A 81 8.42 6.64 24.01
N ASP A 82 7.13 6.35 24.22
CA ASP A 82 6.27 5.78 23.17
C ASP A 82 5.74 6.81 22.17
N ASP A 83 6.16 8.08 22.30
CA ASP A 83 5.82 9.13 21.33
C ASP A 83 6.40 8.80 19.96
N LEU A 84 5.55 8.85 18.92
CA LEU A 84 5.92 8.52 17.55
C LEU A 84 7.12 9.32 17.05
N GLN A 85 7.16 10.64 17.35
CA GLN A 85 8.25 11.50 16.89
C GLN A 85 9.57 11.15 17.57
N VAL A 86 9.53 10.68 18.82
CA VAL A 86 10.72 10.22 19.54
C VAL A 86 11.21 8.89 18.94
N LYS A 87 10.32 7.96 18.61
CA LYS A 87 10.68 6.70 17.94
C LYS A 87 11.34 6.96 16.58
N ILE A 88 10.72 7.78 15.74
CA ILE A 88 11.27 8.19 14.43
C ILE A 88 12.65 8.86 14.61
N TYR A 89 12.83 9.68 15.65
CA TYR A 89 14.13 10.31 15.91
C TYR A 89 15.22 9.29 16.27
N TYR A 90 14.88 8.23 17.01
CA TYR A 90 15.85 7.16 17.30
C TYR A 90 16.20 6.35 16.04
N GLU A 91 15.23 6.06 15.16
CA GLU A 91 15.52 5.48 13.84
C GLU A 91 16.43 6.39 13.01
N PHE A 92 16.14 7.70 13.00
CA PHE A 92 17.00 8.70 12.36
C PHE A 92 18.44 8.65 12.92
N MET A 93 18.62 8.49 14.23
CA MET A 93 19.93 8.41 14.85
C MET A 93 20.72 7.18 14.38
N ASP A 94 20.05 6.05 14.24
CA ASP A 94 20.66 4.82 13.74
C ASP A 94 20.99 4.94 12.23
N PHE A 95 20.09 5.50 11.44
CA PHE A 95 20.34 5.84 10.04
C PHE A 95 21.53 6.83 9.89
N TYR A 96 21.58 7.88 10.71
CA TYR A 96 22.63 8.87 10.66
C TYR A 96 24.02 8.28 10.98
N LYS A 97 24.12 7.31 11.88
CA LYS A 97 25.38 6.62 12.17
C LYS A 97 25.98 5.93 10.93
N LEU A 98 25.11 5.38 10.08
CA LEU A 98 25.52 4.65 8.87
C LEU A 98 25.79 5.60 7.69
N THR A 99 25.01 6.67 7.57
CA THR A 99 24.97 7.50 6.35
C THR A 99 25.55 8.89 6.52
N GLU A 100 25.61 9.42 7.75
CA GLU A 100 25.90 10.82 8.08
C GLU A 100 24.96 11.85 7.41
N ILE A 101 23.83 11.37 6.87
CA ILE A 101 22.82 12.21 6.20
C ILE A 101 21.84 12.76 7.24
N ASN A 102 21.65 14.09 7.27
CA ASN A 102 20.83 14.78 8.28
C ASN A 102 19.67 15.60 7.69
N TYR A 103 19.44 15.54 6.38
CA TYR A 103 18.39 16.31 5.70
C TYR A 103 17.15 15.48 5.33
N ILE A 104 17.15 14.19 5.67
CA ILE A 104 16.03 13.28 5.50
C ILE A 104 15.21 13.21 6.78
N TRP A 105 13.89 13.31 6.66
CA TRP A 105 12.97 13.18 7.78
C TRP A 105 11.65 12.57 7.34
N PHE A 106 11.26 11.48 7.99
CA PHE A 106 10.04 10.76 7.72
C PHE A 106 8.93 11.09 8.73
N SER A 107 7.68 10.88 8.31
CA SER A 107 6.50 11.04 9.15
C SER A 107 6.07 9.75 9.85
N GLN A 108 6.59 8.59 9.43
CA GLN A 108 6.21 7.27 9.91
C GLN A 108 7.41 6.48 10.42
N GLU A 109 7.16 5.56 11.36
CA GLU A 109 8.13 4.60 11.89
C GLU A 109 8.47 3.55 10.82
N GLY A 110 9.71 3.05 10.78
CA GLY A 110 10.19 2.03 9.85
C GLY A 110 10.74 2.58 8.51
N CYS A 111 10.46 3.83 8.17
CA CYS A 111 10.84 4.40 6.87
C CYS A 111 12.37 4.55 6.70
N PHE A 112 13.13 4.82 7.76
CA PHE A 112 14.59 4.89 7.67
C PHE A 112 15.19 3.53 7.35
N ARG A 113 14.69 2.46 7.95
CA ARG A 113 15.14 1.09 7.65
C ARG A 113 14.79 0.72 6.22
N ARG A 114 13.55 1.01 5.79
CA ARG A 114 13.11 0.77 4.40
C ARG A 114 13.97 1.51 3.39
N LEU A 115 14.35 2.75 3.69
CA LEU A 115 15.25 3.52 2.82
C LEU A 115 16.60 2.84 2.66
N LEU A 116 17.21 2.36 3.75
CA LEU A 116 18.48 1.64 3.70
C LEU A 116 18.39 0.36 2.85
N GLU A 117 17.31 -0.41 3.02
CA GLU A 117 17.06 -1.64 2.25
C GLU A 117 16.92 -1.37 0.74
N LEU A 118 16.32 -0.25 0.36
CA LEU A 118 16.13 0.12 -1.04
C LEU A 118 17.37 0.75 -1.70
N THR A 119 18.28 1.33 -0.90
CA THR A 119 19.40 2.13 -1.42
C THR A 119 20.76 1.50 -1.23
N SER A 120 20.87 0.45 -0.43
CA SER A 120 22.13 -0.23 -0.15
C SER A 120 21.99 -1.75 -0.29
N PRO A 121 22.96 -2.44 -0.92
CA PRO A 121 23.01 -3.91 -0.93
C PRO A 121 23.18 -4.52 0.48
N ASP A 122 23.82 -3.80 1.39
CA ASP A 122 23.93 -4.14 2.81
C ASP A 122 23.37 -2.96 3.64
N PRO A 123 22.16 -3.09 4.17
CA PRO A 123 21.49 -2.03 4.93
C PRO A 123 22.14 -1.69 6.26
N ASP A 124 23.06 -2.51 6.76
CA ASP A 124 23.75 -2.34 8.04
C ASP A 124 25.19 -1.81 7.87
N ALA A 125 25.66 -1.66 6.64
CA ALA A 125 26.99 -1.12 6.35
C ALA A 125 27.01 0.42 6.35
N GLU A 126 28.15 0.99 6.77
CA GLU A 126 28.39 2.43 6.63
C GLU A 126 28.47 2.82 5.13
N TRP A 127 27.86 3.92 4.78
CA TRP A 127 27.86 4.41 3.40
C TRP A 127 29.19 5.04 3.02
N THR A 128 29.67 4.72 1.83
CA THR A 128 30.81 5.38 1.22
C THR A 128 30.49 6.82 0.83
N ASP A 129 31.50 7.66 0.64
CA ASP A 129 31.29 9.06 0.19
C ASP A 129 30.63 9.11 -1.18
N GLU A 130 30.87 8.14 -2.06
CA GLU A 130 30.22 8.02 -3.36
C GLU A 130 28.70 7.75 -3.20
N GLN A 131 28.32 6.81 -2.33
CA GLN A 131 26.91 6.53 -2.02
C GLN A 131 26.20 7.76 -1.45
N LYS A 132 26.85 8.51 -0.55
CA LYS A 132 26.31 9.75 0.01
C LYS A 132 26.09 10.82 -1.07
N LEU A 133 27.03 10.98 -2.00
CA LEU A 133 26.95 11.92 -3.11
C LEU A 133 25.85 11.53 -4.11
N ASP A 134 25.77 10.28 -4.48
CA ASP A 134 24.75 9.74 -5.39
C ASP A 134 23.36 9.96 -4.81
N PHE A 135 23.19 9.59 -3.55
CA PHE A 135 21.91 9.78 -2.85
C PHE A 135 21.53 11.25 -2.74
N GLY A 136 22.48 12.11 -2.32
CA GLY A 136 22.25 13.54 -2.23
C GLY A 136 21.84 14.17 -3.57
N SER A 137 22.50 13.75 -4.65
CA SER A 137 22.19 14.20 -6.00
C SER A 137 20.80 13.76 -6.47
N ALA A 138 20.45 12.49 -6.27
CA ALA A 138 19.14 11.95 -6.63
C ALA A 138 18.02 12.61 -5.80
N ASN A 139 18.19 12.71 -4.50
CA ASN A 139 17.23 13.38 -3.61
C ASN A 139 17.04 14.86 -3.97
N HIS A 140 18.13 15.59 -4.26
CA HIS A 140 18.04 16.99 -4.66
C HIS A 140 17.22 17.16 -5.94
N ARG A 141 17.53 16.39 -7.00
CA ARG A 141 16.77 16.44 -8.27
C ARG A 141 15.30 16.12 -8.05
N PHE A 142 14.99 15.11 -7.21
CA PHE A 142 13.61 14.79 -6.86
C PHE A 142 12.92 15.96 -6.16
N CYS A 143 13.52 16.52 -5.11
CA CYS A 143 12.94 17.63 -4.34
C CYS A 143 12.68 18.86 -5.22
N VAL A 144 13.60 19.21 -6.12
CA VAL A 144 13.42 20.31 -7.09
C VAL A 144 12.25 20.03 -8.02
N SER A 145 12.19 18.82 -8.59
CA SER A 145 11.12 18.39 -9.50
C SER A 145 9.76 18.33 -8.81
N PHE A 146 9.69 17.78 -7.60
CA PHE A 146 8.49 17.65 -6.80
C PHE A 146 7.93 19.03 -6.38
N LYS A 147 8.80 19.92 -5.93
CA LYS A 147 8.44 21.30 -5.59
C LYS A 147 7.93 22.08 -6.80
N ALA A 148 8.57 21.92 -7.97
CA ALA A 148 8.14 22.58 -9.21
C ALA A 148 6.72 22.15 -9.65
N LEU A 149 6.25 20.99 -9.23
CA LEU A 149 4.91 20.49 -9.45
C LEU A 149 3.92 20.83 -8.31
N GLY A 150 4.37 21.57 -7.28
CA GLY A 150 3.53 21.97 -6.16
C GLY A 150 3.51 20.96 -4.99
N GLY A 151 4.47 20.05 -4.92
CA GLY A 151 4.57 19.01 -3.89
C GLY A 151 4.74 19.57 -2.47
N ASP A 152 5.28 20.77 -2.32
CA ASP A 152 5.40 21.50 -1.05
C ASP A 152 4.06 21.88 -0.41
N LYS A 153 2.94 21.73 -1.12
CA LYS A 153 1.59 21.95 -0.61
C LYS A 153 0.94 20.69 -0.04
N LEU A 154 1.54 19.53 -0.25
CA LEU A 154 1.06 18.29 0.31
C LEU A 154 1.43 18.14 1.78
N PRO A 155 0.60 17.51 2.62
CA PRO A 155 0.90 17.28 4.04
C PRO A 155 1.90 16.13 4.29
N LEU A 156 2.65 15.71 3.28
CA LEU A 156 3.72 14.73 3.34
C LEU A 156 5.09 15.41 3.37
N THR A 157 6.07 14.77 3.98
CA THR A 157 7.45 15.24 3.87
C THR A 157 8.01 14.90 2.47
N ASN A 158 9.00 15.66 2.02
CA ASN A 158 9.71 15.33 0.78
C ASN A 158 10.35 13.94 0.86
N SER A 159 10.73 13.51 2.06
CA SER A 159 11.36 12.22 2.29
C SER A 159 10.37 11.07 2.15
N ASP A 160 9.13 11.21 2.66
CA ASP A 160 8.08 10.22 2.50
C ASP A 160 7.77 9.99 1.01
N THR A 161 7.62 11.08 0.24
CA THR A 161 7.34 10.99 -1.19
C THR A 161 8.54 10.47 -1.99
N PHE A 162 9.76 10.80 -1.59
CA PHE A 162 10.97 10.26 -2.23
C PHE A 162 11.15 8.77 -1.96
N LEU A 163 10.80 8.30 -0.76
CA LEU A 163 10.82 6.88 -0.43
C LEU A 163 9.84 6.10 -1.31
N ILE A 164 8.59 6.58 -1.46
CA ILE A 164 7.60 5.99 -2.37
C ILE A 164 8.13 5.96 -3.82
N PHE A 165 8.76 7.05 -4.25
CA PHE A 165 9.32 7.15 -5.60
C PHE A 165 10.44 6.14 -5.85
N ILE A 166 11.36 5.97 -4.89
CA ILE A 166 12.41 4.95 -4.94
C ILE A 166 11.82 3.54 -4.91
N ASP A 167 10.82 3.31 -4.06
CA ASP A 167 10.20 1.99 -3.92
C ASP A 167 9.55 1.53 -5.22
N ILE A 168 8.94 2.45 -5.98
CA ILE A 168 8.25 2.15 -7.24
C ILE A 168 9.21 2.01 -8.42
N TYR A 169 10.16 2.92 -8.56
CA TYR A 169 11.04 2.95 -9.75
C TYR A 169 12.39 2.27 -9.54
N GLY A 170 12.73 1.91 -8.31
CA GLY A 170 14.04 1.37 -7.95
C GLY A 170 15.14 2.44 -7.87
N TYR A 171 15.99 2.36 -6.85
CA TYR A 171 17.00 3.38 -6.57
C TYR A 171 18.03 3.54 -7.71
N GLU A 172 18.47 2.44 -8.31
CA GLU A 172 19.44 2.47 -9.43
C GLU A 172 18.90 3.18 -10.68
N ALA A 173 17.61 3.07 -10.95
CA ALA A 173 16.96 3.83 -12.02
C ALA A 173 16.84 5.31 -11.63
N VAL A 174 16.41 5.60 -10.39
CA VAL A 174 16.24 6.97 -9.88
C VAL A 174 17.55 7.76 -9.88
N LYS A 175 18.68 7.12 -9.55
CA LYS A 175 20.01 7.74 -9.63
C LYS A 175 20.33 8.29 -11.03
N LYS A 176 19.89 7.62 -12.08
CA LYS A 176 20.19 7.93 -13.47
C LYS A 176 19.18 8.89 -14.11
N MET A 177 18.02 9.10 -13.50
CA MET A 177 16.97 9.96 -14.05
C MET A 177 17.40 11.42 -14.13
N THR A 178 17.07 12.06 -15.24
CA THR A 178 17.13 13.51 -15.40
C THR A 178 15.99 14.21 -14.67
N GLU A 179 16.08 15.52 -14.44
CA GLU A 179 14.97 16.28 -13.85
C GLU A 179 13.69 16.22 -14.68
N ALA A 180 13.80 16.17 -16.00
CA ALA A 180 12.65 16.08 -16.91
C ALA A 180 11.93 14.73 -16.75
N GLU A 181 12.68 13.63 -16.75
CA GLU A 181 12.14 12.29 -16.50
C GLU A 181 11.52 12.18 -15.10
N MET A 182 12.18 12.72 -14.07
CA MET A 182 11.61 12.75 -12.71
C MET A 182 10.29 13.50 -12.66
N LYS A 183 10.17 14.66 -13.32
CA LYS A 183 8.92 15.42 -13.36
C LYS A 183 7.79 14.63 -14.02
N GLU A 184 8.05 13.95 -15.13
CA GLU A 184 7.05 13.11 -15.80
C GLU A 184 6.64 11.92 -14.91
N LYS A 185 7.61 11.23 -14.29
CA LYS A 185 7.33 10.11 -13.38
C LYS A 185 6.61 10.55 -12.11
N ILE A 186 6.94 11.71 -11.54
CA ILE A 186 6.23 12.30 -10.40
C ILE A 186 4.77 12.62 -10.75
N LYS A 187 4.49 13.12 -11.96
CA LYS A 187 3.10 13.37 -12.40
C LYS A 187 2.27 12.08 -12.43
N LEU A 188 2.85 10.97 -12.89
CA LEU A 188 2.18 9.66 -12.89
C LEU A 188 1.84 9.18 -11.47
N LEU A 189 2.69 9.49 -10.49
CA LEU A 189 2.50 9.13 -9.09
C LEU A 189 1.76 10.19 -8.26
N TRP A 190 1.36 11.32 -8.85
CA TRP A 190 0.78 12.43 -8.10
C TRP A 190 -0.41 12.01 -7.24
N ASP A 191 -1.25 11.16 -7.80
CA ASP A 191 -2.43 10.67 -7.11
C ASP A 191 -2.11 9.71 -5.96
N GLU A 192 -1.03 8.90 -6.09
CA GLU A 192 -0.54 8.06 -4.99
C GLU A 192 -0.04 8.92 -3.82
N PHE A 193 0.68 10.00 -4.10
CA PHE A 193 1.09 10.97 -3.07
C PHE A 193 -0.12 11.64 -2.40
N LEU A 194 -1.17 11.97 -3.16
CA LEU A 194 -2.40 12.54 -2.60
C LEU A 194 -3.12 11.56 -1.67
N ILE A 195 -3.17 10.29 -2.02
CA ILE A 195 -3.80 9.24 -1.22
C ILE A 195 -3.04 9.04 0.09
N GLU A 196 -1.72 8.91 0.04
CA GLU A 196 -0.89 8.77 1.23
C GLU A 196 -1.01 10.00 2.15
N SER A 197 -1.19 11.19 1.56
CA SER A 197 -1.33 12.45 2.28
C SER A 197 -2.63 12.59 3.08
N LYS A 198 -3.72 11.98 2.60
CA LYS A 198 -5.07 12.13 3.19
C LYS A 198 -5.39 11.08 4.25
N GLY A 199 -4.52 10.08 4.43
CA GLY A 199 -4.86 8.87 5.14
C GLY A 199 -5.84 8.00 4.32
N ARG A 200 -5.94 6.74 4.68
CA ARG A 200 -6.76 5.75 3.95
C ARG A 200 -8.25 5.94 4.23
N GLU A 201 -8.89 6.95 3.64
CA GLU A 201 -10.35 6.99 3.56
C GLU A 201 -10.81 6.09 2.41
N VAL A 202 -11.51 5.03 2.75
CA VAL A 202 -12.11 4.10 1.78
C VAL A 202 -13.48 4.64 1.37
N GLU A 203 -13.62 5.14 0.15
CA GLU A 203 -14.94 5.37 -0.46
C GLU A 203 -15.46 4.09 -1.11
N LEU A 204 -16.55 3.56 -0.58
CA LEU A 204 -17.25 2.41 -1.12
C LEU A 204 -18.27 2.86 -2.19
N HIS A 205 -18.09 2.43 -3.45
CA HIS A 205 -19.10 2.60 -4.48
C HIS A 205 -19.83 1.28 -4.72
N MET A 206 -21.14 1.32 -4.56
CA MET A 206 -22.04 0.18 -4.72
C MET A 206 -22.38 -0.11 -6.19
N GLU A 207 -22.18 0.87 -7.08
CA GLU A 207 -22.45 0.76 -8.53
C GLU A 207 -21.33 1.41 -9.35
N PRO A 208 -21.06 0.94 -10.58
CA PRO A 208 -20.13 1.60 -11.48
C PRO A 208 -20.65 2.99 -11.86
N THR A 209 -19.78 3.98 -11.79
CA THR A 209 -20.09 5.33 -12.28
C THR A 209 -20.43 5.25 -13.76
N LYS A 210 -21.62 5.70 -14.15
CA LYS A 210 -22.03 5.76 -15.56
C LYS A 210 -21.25 6.87 -16.26
N LEU A 211 -20.16 6.54 -16.92
CA LEU A 211 -19.44 7.44 -17.81
C LEU A 211 -19.90 7.26 -19.25
N GLY A 212 -20.04 8.39 -19.94
CA GLY A 212 -20.64 8.49 -21.26
C GLY A 212 -20.04 7.55 -22.31
N ARG A 213 -20.91 6.88 -23.03
CA ARG A 213 -20.61 5.97 -24.14
C ARG A 213 -19.68 6.62 -25.18
N LYS A 214 -18.41 6.21 -25.22
CA LYS A 214 -17.61 6.29 -26.43
C LYS A 214 -17.75 4.96 -27.18
N LYS A 215 -18.05 5.09 -28.49
CA LYS A 215 -18.48 3.98 -29.35
C LYS A 215 -17.37 2.95 -29.57
N LEU A 216 -17.68 1.70 -29.28
CA LEU A 216 -16.94 0.47 -29.61
C LEU A 216 -16.59 0.27 -31.10
N MET A 217 -17.10 1.10 -32.00
CA MET A 217 -16.98 0.88 -33.45
C MET A 217 -15.57 1.05 -34.02
N ASP A 218 -14.63 1.64 -33.29
CA ASP A 218 -13.27 1.83 -33.79
C ASP A 218 -12.32 0.65 -33.51
N TYR A 219 -12.65 -0.22 -32.56
CA TYR A 219 -11.82 -1.40 -32.23
C TYR A 219 -12.05 -2.59 -33.16
N PHE A 220 -13.24 -2.67 -33.79
CA PHE A 220 -13.65 -3.77 -34.66
C PHE A 220 -13.42 -3.54 -36.16
N ARG A 221 -12.68 -2.51 -36.53
CA ARG A 221 -12.39 -2.21 -37.96
C ARG A 221 -11.18 -2.91 -38.56
N SER A 222 -10.49 -3.77 -37.82
CA SER A 222 -9.48 -4.64 -38.40
C SER A 222 -10.08 -6.02 -38.71
N SER A 223 -9.78 -6.54 -39.85
CA SER A 223 -10.42 -7.70 -40.52
C SER A 223 -10.22 -9.09 -39.86
N THR A 224 -9.80 -9.16 -38.62
CA THR A 224 -9.86 -10.33 -37.71
C THR A 224 -10.02 -9.82 -36.27
N PRO A 225 -11.04 -10.25 -35.52
CA PRO A 225 -11.21 -9.81 -34.13
C PRO A 225 -10.02 -10.35 -33.32
N LYS A 226 -9.14 -9.44 -32.91
CA LYS A 226 -8.01 -9.77 -32.01
C LYS A 226 -8.62 -10.12 -30.64
N LYS A 227 -8.43 -11.37 -30.18
CA LYS A 227 -8.89 -11.79 -28.84
C LYS A 227 -8.25 -10.91 -27.77
N VAL A 228 -9.03 -10.54 -26.75
CA VAL A 228 -8.51 -9.87 -25.58
C VAL A 228 -7.67 -10.85 -24.78
N MET A 229 -6.39 -10.52 -24.54
CA MET A 229 -5.51 -11.38 -23.76
C MET A 229 -5.55 -10.95 -22.29
N VAL A 230 -5.94 -11.89 -21.42
CA VAL A 230 -6.16 -11.70 -20.00
C VAL A 230 -5.27 -12.66 -19.21
N ALA A 231 -4.56 -12.17 -18.22
CA ALA A 231 -3.72 -13.02 -17.37
C ALA A 231 -4.20 -13.03 -15.91
N PHE A 232 -3.96 -14.19 -15.28
CA PHE A 232 -4.22 -14.41 -13.86
C PHE A 232 -2.92 -14.79 -13.17
N VAL A 233 -2.57 -14.04 -12.12
CA VAL A 233 -1.34 -14.22 -11.35
C VAL A 233 -1.70 -14.70 -9.95
N PHE A 234 -1.14 -15.85 -9.58
CA PHE A 234 -1.39 -16.54 -8.32
C PHE A 234 -0.09 -16.65 -7.51
N ASN A 235 -0.15 -16.35 -6.23
CA ASN A 235 1.02 -16.50 -5.35
C ASN A 235 1.34 -17.96 -5.00
N LYS A 236 0.40 -18.89 -5.16
CA LYS A 236 0.56 -20.35 -4.98
C LYS A 236 -0.16 -21.10 -6.08
N ASP A 237 0.01 -22.44 -6.11
CA ASP A 237 -0.82 -23.25 -6.97
C ASP A 237 -2.30 -23.12 -6.58
N PRO A 238 -3.20 -22.81 -7.53
CA PRO A 238 -4.63 -22.76 -7.25
C PRO A 238 -5.20 -24.04 -6.61
N GLN A 239 -4.59 -25.18 -6.83
CA GLN A 239 -5.05 -26.46 -6.23
C GLN A 239 -4.72 -26.58 -4.73
N GLU A 240 -3.83 -25.76 -4.20
CA GLU A 240 -3.44 -25.78 -2.79
C GLU A 240 -4.30 -24.87 -1.89
N SER A 241 -5.12 -23.99 -2.48
CA SER A 241 -5.94 -23.02 -1.77
C SER A 241 -7.36 -22.99 -2.33
N GLU A 242 -8.33 -23.09 -1.46
CA GLU A 242 -9.76 -22.93 -1.81
C GLU A 242 -10.05 -21.56 -2.43
N TRP A 243 -9.43 -20.49 -1.91
CA TRP A 243 -9.56 -19.13 -2.43
C TRP A 243 -9.02 -19.02 -3.87
N LEU A 244 -7.79 -19.49 -4.08
CA LEU A 244 -7.16 -19.43 -5.40
C LEU A 244 -7.86 -20.35 -6.40
N TYR A 245 -8.39 -21.48 -5.95
CA TYR A 245 -9.17 -22.39 -6.80
C TYR A 245 -10.47 -21.73 -7.28
N GLY A 246 -11.13 -20.93 -6.43
CA GLY A 246 -12.29 -20.14 -6.85
C GLY A 246 -11.96 -19.19 -8.01
N HIS A 247 -10.84 -18.50 -7.93
CA HIS A 247 -10.37 -17.64 -9.02
C HIS A 247 -9.98 -18.43 -10.29
N GLU A 248 -9.37 -19.61 -10.14
CA GLU A 248 -9.06 -20.49 -11.28
C GLU A 248 -10.32 -20.99 -11.96
N LEU A 249 -11.36 -21.37 -11.21
CA LEU A 249 -12.67 -21.70 -11.77
C LEU A 249 -13.26 -20.51 -12.55
N GLY A 250 -13.06 -19.28 -12.06
CA GLY A 250 -13.46 -18.08 -12.79
C GLY A 250 -12.70 -17.90 -14.10
N ARG A 251 -11.40 -18.19 -14.12
CA ARG A 251 -10.59 -18.17 -15.34
C ARG A 251 -11.05 -19.25 -16.35
N LEU A 252 -11.26 -20.47 -15.87
CA LEU A 252 -11.74 -21.57 -16.71
C LEU A 252 -13.13 -21.29 -17.30
N TYR A 253 -14.01 -20.63 -16.54
CA TYR A 253 -15.30 -20.16 -17.04
C TYR A 253 -15.15 -19.22 -18.24
N LEU A 254 -14.15 -18.31 -18.22
CA LEU A 254 -13.89 -17.43 -19.37
C LEU A 254 -13.43 -18.22 -20.60
N ASP A 255 -12.55 -19.20 -20.42
CA ASP A 255 -12.09 -20.06 -21.53
C ASP A 255 -13.23 -20.87 -22.14
N GLU A 256 -14.18 -21.33 -21.32
CA GLU A 256 -15.32 -22.13 -21.76
C GLU A 256 -16.40 -21.29 -22.45
N HIS A 257 -16.76 -20.13 -21.87
CA HIS A 257 -17.91 -19.35 -22.32
C HIS A 257 -17.56 -18.25 -23.33
N TYR A 258 -16.30 -17.83 -23.41
CA TYR A 258 -15.82 -16.75 -24.29
C TYR A 258 -14.61 -17.13 -25.15
N PRO A 259 -14.54 -18.37 -25.71
CA PRO A 259 -13.35 -18.88 -26.40
C PRO A 259 -12.95 -18.06 -27.63
N ASP A 260 -13.90 -17.38 -28.27
CA ASP A 260 -13.66 -16.61 -29.49
C ASP A 260 -13.21 -15.16 -29.22
N THR A 261 -13.49 -14.62 -28.04
CA THR A 261 -13.26 -13.21 -27.70
C THR A 261 -12.18 -13.01 -26.65
N ILE A 262 -11.98 -13.96 -25.76
CA ILE A 262 -11.01 -13.89 -24.66
C ILE A 262 -10.00 -15.05 -24.80
N LYS A 263 -8.74 -14.76 -24.51
CA LYS A 263 -7.69 -15.75 -24.32
C LYS A 263 -7.09 -15.55 -22.95
N THR A 264 -7.18 -16.55 -22.07
CA THR A 264 -6.60 -16.47 -20.74
C THR A 264 -5.21 -17.09 -20.67
N LEU A 265 -4.35 -16.52 -19.83
CA LEU A 265 -3.07 -17.06 -19.40
C LEU A 265 -3.04 -17.12 -17.88
N LYS A 266 -2.21 -17.99 -17.31
CA LYS A 266 -1.99 -18.03 -15.87
C LYS A 266 -0.53 -18.24 -15.52
N VAL A 267 -0.11 -17.61 -14.43
CA VAL A 267 1.16 -17.86 -13.74
C VAL A 267 0.86 -18.13 -12.28
N HIS A 268 1.54 -19.08 -11.67
CA HIS A 268 1.34 -19.46 -10.27
C HIS A 268 2.68 -19.76 -9.58
N ASN A 269 2.65 -19.94 -8.24
CA ASN A 269 3.82 -20.16 -7.40
C ASN A 269 4.77 -18.96 -7.35
N ILE A 270 4.22 -17.77 -7.33
CA ILE A 270 4.96 -16.52 -7.18
C ILE A 270 5.30 -16.31 -5.69
N ALA A 271 6.56 -16.45 -5.34
CA ALA A 271 7.02 -16.42 -3.96
C ALA A 271 7.52 -15.04 -3.49
N SER A 272 7.98 -14.18 -4.42
CA SER A 272 8.50 -12.86 -4.11
C SER A 272 7.86 -11.76 -4.97
N GLU A 273 8.10 -10.50 -4.58
CA GLU A 273 7.64 -9.34 -5.33
C GLU A 273 8.35 -9.23 -6.68
N GLU A 274 9.65 -9.51 -6.71
CA GLU A 274 10.47 -9.48 -7.91
C GLU A 274 10.00 -10.52 -8.93
N GLU A 275 9.68 -11.72 -8.48
CA GLU A 275 9.08 -12.76 -9.32
C GLU A 275 7.73 -12.35 -9.89
N ALA A 276 6.90 -11.68 -9.07
CA ALA A 276 5.61 -11.16 -9.50
C ALA A 276 5.76 -10.10 -10.60
N ILE A 277 6.68 -9.15 -10.43
CA ILE A 277 6.97 -8.12 -11.42
C ILE A 277 7.46 -8.77 -12.70
N SER A 278 8.48 -9.64 -12.63
CA SER A 278 9.03 -10.32 -13.81
C SER A 278 7.97 -11.12 -14.58
N ALA A 279 7.13 -11.87 -13.86
CA ALA A 279 6.07 -12.66 -14.48
C ALA A 279 5.01 -11.76 -15.17
N MET A 280 4.64 -10.64 -14.58
CA MET A 280 3.70 -9.71 -15.20
C MET A 280 4.32 -8.99 -16.41
N GLU A 281 5.61 -8.63 -16.38
CA GLU A 281 6.33 -8.06 -17.52
C GLU A 281 6.38 -9.04 -18.70
N ASP A 282 6.66 -10.33 -18.43
CA ASP A 282 6.64 -11.38 -19.46
C ASP A 282 5.25 -11.54 -20.09
N LEU A 283 4.19 -11.49 -19.27
CA LEU A 283 2.81 -11.54 -19.76
C LEU A 283 2.47 -10.33 -20.64
N ILE A 284 2.92 -9.14 -20.28
CA ILE A 284 2.75 -7.91 -21.06
C ILE A 284 3.50 -8.02 -22.39
N ALA A 285 4.74 -8.54 -22.39
CA ALA A 285 5.50 -8.79 -23.59
C ALA A 285 4.81 -9.79 -24.53
N MET A 286 4.00 -10.73 -24.01
CA MET A 286 3.15 -11.64 -24.79
C MET A 286 1.89 -10.97 -25.35
N GLY A 287 1.62 -9.69 -24.98
CA GLY A 287 0.46 -8.92 -25.46
C GLY A 287 -0.76 -8.99 -24.54
N VAL A 288 -0.58 -9.34 -23.27
CA VAL A 288 -1.64 -9.25 -22.25
C VAL A 288 -2.01 -7.78 -22.02
N SER A 289 -3.30 -7.48 -22.01
CA SER A 289 -3.84 -6.13 -21.80
C SER A 289 -4.60 -5.97 -20.48
N ILE A 290 -4.96 -7.10 -19.83
CA ILE A 290 -5.65 -7.10 -18.54
C ILE A 290 -4.99 -8.16 -17.66
N ILE A 291 -4.58 -7.76 -16.46
CA ILE A 291 -3.98 -8.67 -15.46
C ILE A 291 -4.82 -8.67 -14.19
N PHE A 292 -5.24 -9.84 -13.75
CA PHE A 292 -5.84 -10.07 -12.44
C PHE A 292 -4.82 -10.71 -11.50
N THR A 293 -4.47 -10.02 -10.42
CA THR A 293 -3.70 -10.59 -9.32
C THR A 293 -4.66 -10.99 -8.20
N THR A 294 -4.58 -12.23 -7.74
CA THR A 294 -5.65 -12.91 -7.00
C THR A 294 -5.56 -12.80 -5.49
N THR A 295 -4.51 -12.15 -4.98
CA THR A 295 -4.30 -11.97 -3.54
C THR A 295 -3.77 -10.58 -3.18
N PRO A 296 -4.05 -10.08 -1.95
CA PRO A 296 -3.51 -8.81 -1.47
C PRO A 296 -1.98 -8.75 -1.44
N GLN A 297 -1.30 -9.90 -1.31
CA GLN A 297 0.17 -9.98 -1.27
C GLN A 297 0.83 -9.50 -2.57
N LEU A 298 0.11 -9.53 -3.68
CA LEU A 298 0.59 -9.09 -4.99
C LEU A 298 0.33 -7.60 -5.28
N ILE A 299 -0.22 -6.84 -4.32
CA ILE A 299 -0.63 -5.44 -4.56
C ILE A 299 0.55 -4.54 -4.90
N SER A 300 1.68 -4.65 -4.18
CA SER A 300 2.87 -3.83 -4.41
C SER A 300 3.43 -4.05 -5.83
N ALA A 301 3.62 -5.30 -6.23
CA ALA A 301 4.03 -5.65 -7.59
C ALA A 301 3.03 -5.14 -8.64
N SER A 302 1.71 -5.26 -8.37
CA SER A 302 0.65 -4.76 -9.25
C SER A 302 0.76 -3.25 -9.49
N VAL A 303 1.01 -2.46 -8.43
CA VAL A 303 1.19 -1.01 -8.53
C VAL A 303 2.43 -0.68 -9.35
N LYS A 304 3.58 -1.33 -9.08
CA LYS A 304 4.83 -1.08 -9.80
C LYS A 304 4.70 -1.34 -11.30
N VAL A 305 4.06 -2.45 -11.66
CA VAL A 305 3.82 -2.80 -13.07
C VAL A 305 2.84 -1.83 -13.72
N ALA A 306 1.71 -1.51 -13.06
CA ALA A 306 0.71 -0.59 -13.63
C ALA A 306 1.26 0.82 -13.88
N VAL A 307 2.14 1.32 -13.01
CA VAL A 307 2.81 2.62 -13.19
C VAL A 307 3.73 2.60 -14.41
N ASN A 308 4.44 1.51 -14.67
CA ASN A 308 5.36 1.38 -15.79
C ASN A 308 4.63 1.06 -17.10
N HIS A 309 3.45 0.45 -17.05
CA HIS A 309 2.63 0.02 -18.18
C HIS A 309 1.21 0.61 -18.12
N PRO A 310 1.06 1.93 -18.32
CA PRO A 310 -0.25 2.60 -18.26
C PRO A 310 -1.24 2.12 -19.33
N GLU A 311 -0.78 1.41 -20.35
CA GLU A 311 -1.60 0.77 -21.39
C GLU A 311 -2.25 -0.55 -20.95
N VAL A 312 -1.79 -1.14 -19.81
CA VAL A 312 -2.28 -2.42 -19.27
C VAL A 312 -3.17 -2.15 -18.06
N THR A 313 -4.33 -2.78 -18.03
CA THR A 313 -5.21 -2.69 -16.88
C THR A 313 -4.85 -3.76 -15.85
N VAL A 314 -4.36 -3.34 -14.69
CA VAL A 314 -4.03 -4.26 -13.59
C VAL A 314 -5.11 -4.16 -12.51
N MET A 315 -5.64 -5.32 -12.10
CA MET A 315 -6.66 -5.44 -11.05
C MET A 315 -6.19 -6.39 -9.96
N ASN A 316 -6.25 -5.94 -8.71
CA ASN A 316 -5.82 -6.74 -7.56
C ASN A 316 -7.00 -7.13 -6.66
N CYS A 317 -7.04 -8.40 -6.25
CA CYS A 317 -8.04 -8.89 -5.32
C CYS A 317 -7.66 -8.55 -3.88
N SER A 318 -8.12 -7.40 -3.41
CA SER A 318 -7.89 -6.93 -2.05
C SER A 318 -8.94 -5.93 -1.59
N LEU A 319 -9.05 -5.76 -0.27
CA LEU A 319 -9.84 -4.71 0.38
C LEU A 319 -9.04 -3.40 0.55
N ASN A 320 -7.77 -3.38 0.23
CA ASN A 320 -6.91 -2.23 0.40
C ASN A 320 -6.90 -1.39 -0.88
N THR A 321 -7.70 -0.35 -0.93
CA THR A 321 -8.24 0.24 -2.16
C THR A 321 -7.72 1.60 -2.53
N SER A 322 -6.60 2.05 -1.96
CA SER A 322 -6.17 3.45 -2.12
C SER A 322 -5.26 3.72 -3.32
N HIS A 323 -5.21 2.84 -4.32
CA HIS A 323 -4.36 3.05 -5.50
C HIS A 323 -5.21 3.51 -6.69
N LYS A 324 -4.77 4.56 -7.39
CA LYS A 324 -5.42 5.02 -8.63
C LYS A 324 -4.89 4.34 -9.89
N VAL A 325 -3.66 3.87 -9.84
CA VAL A 325 -3.03 3.21 -10.99
C VAL A 325 -3.50 1.76 -11.18
N ILE A 326 -4.07 1.14 -10.15
CA ILE A 326 -4.71 -0.18 -10.22
C ILE A 326 -6.15 -0.12 -9.75
N SER A 327 -6.94 -1.07 -10.21
CA SER A 327 -8.28 -1.32 -9.68
C SER A 327 -8.25 -2.46 -8.68
N THR A 328 -8.99 -2.33 -7.58
CA THR A 328 -9.13 -3.42 -6.62
C THR A 328 -10.53 -3.99 -6.63
N TYR A 329 -10.65 -5.27 -6.37
CA TYR A 329 -11.93 -5.97 -6.29
C TYR A 329 -11.91 -6.99 -5.14
N TYR A 330 -13.08 -7.22 -4.56
CA TYR A 330 -13.22 -8.20 -3.46
C TYR A 330 -14.67 -8.68 -3.36
N ALA A 331 -14.87 -9.91 -2.84
CA ALA A 331 -16.20 -10.46 -2.61
C ALA A 331 -16.71 -10.07 -1.22
N ARG A 332 -17.94 -9.55 -1.13
CA ARG A 332 -18.63 -9.23 0.14
C ARG A 332 -19.19 -10.49 0.80
N LEU A 333 -18.31 -11.37 1.25
CA LEU A 333 -18.67 -12.65 1.84
C LEU A 333 -19.53 -12.51 3.10
N TYR A 334 -19.41 -11.40 3.81
CA TYR A 334 -20.16 -11.14 5.04
C TYR A 334 -21.69 -11.18 4.83
N GLU A 335 -22.20 -10.81 3.66
CA GLU A 335 -23.63 -10.88 3.35
C GLU A 335 -24.13 -12.32 3.33
N VAL A 336 -23.38 -13.21 2.70
CA VAL A 336 -23.72 -14.65 2.65
C VAL A 336 -23.49 -15.31 4.01
N LYS A 337 -22.46 -14.89 4.75
CA LYS A 337 -22.23 -15.36 6.12
C LYS A 337 -23.35 -14.94 7.07
N PHE A 338 -23.98 -13.78 6.86
CA PHE A 338 -25.18 -13.38 7.60
C PHE A 338 -26.33 -14.38 7.39
N LEU A 339 -26.60 -14.76 6.13
CA LEU A 339 -27.63 -15.76 5.81
C LEU A 339 -27.29 -17.13 6.39
N ALA A 340 -26.03 -17.56 6.29
CA ALA A 340 -25.57 -18.80 6.93
C ALA A 340 -25.77 -18.78 8.45
N GLY A 341 -25.52 -17.62 9.07
CA GLY A 341 -25.79 -17.39 10.50
C GLY A 341 -27.28 -17.56 10.84
N MET A 342 -28.18 -17.01 10.01
CA MET A 342 -29.63 -17.20 10.18
C MET A 342 -30.01 -18.67 10.13
N ILE A 343 -29.47 -19.43 9.17
CA ILE A 343 -29.73 -20.88 9.06
C ILE A 343 -29.24 -21.60 10.32
N ALA A 344 -28.02 -21.33 10.76
CA ALA A 344 -27.46 -21.93 11.97
C ALA A 344 -28.27 -21.60 13.23
N GLY A 345 -28.67 -20.33 13.36
CA GLY A 345 -29.49 -19.86 14.51
C GLY A 345 -30.88 -20.50 14.53
N ALA A 346 -31.50 -20.70 13.37
CA ALA A 346 -32.82 -21.34 13.28
C ALA A 346 -32.78 -22.85 13.58
N LEU A 347 -31.70 -23.55 13.20
CA LEU A 347 -31.56 -24.98 13.32
C LEU A 347 -31.00 -25.43 14.69
N SER A 348 -30.14 -24.63 15.32
CA SER A 348 -29.50 -24.96 16.59
C SER A 348 -30.49 -24.91 17.75
N LYS A 349 -30.88 -26.11 18.22
CA LYS A 349 -31.85 -26.26 19.31
C LYS A 349 -31.31 -25.80 20.67
N ASN A 350 -30.02 -25.98 20.93
CA ASN A 350 -29.35 -25.56 22.16
C ASN A 350 -28.79 -24.14 22.10
N GLY A 351 -28.90 -23.49 20.95
CA GLY A 351 -28.40 -22.14 20.69
C GLY A 351 -26.88 -22.02 20.66
N LYS A 352 -26.12 -23.11 20.65
CA LYS A 352 -24.67 -23.11 20.55
C LYS A 352 -24.25 -23.34 19.09
N ILE A 353 -23.42 -22.44 18.56
CA ILE A 353 -22.99 -22.44 17.15
C ILE A 353 -21.48 -22.20 17.13
N GLY A 354 -20.74 -23.01 16.36
CA GLY A 354 -19.30 -22.86 16.17
C GLY A 354 -18.95 -22.00 14.95
N TYR A 355 -17.89 -21.24 15.08
CA TYR A 355 -17.26 -20.54 13.95
C TYR A 355 -15.76 -20.79 13.98
N VAL A 356 -15.24 -21.43 12.94
CA VAL A 356 -13.80 -21.66 12.75
C VAL A 356 -13.24 -20.58 11.86
N ALA A 357 -12.23 -19.86 12.33
CA ALA A 357 -11.56 -18.80 11.61
C ALA A 357 -10.06 -19.10 11.48
N ASP A 358 -9.45 -18.70 10.36
CA ASP A 358 -8.01 -18.94 10.13
C ASP A 358 -7.17 -17.72 10.55
N TYR A 359 -7.27 -16.59 9.86
CA TYR A 359 -6.42 -15.42 10.10
C TYR A 359 -7.25 -14.19 10.48
N PRO A 360 -6.80 -13.39 11.47
CA PRO A 360 -7.52 -12.20 11.94
C PRO A 360 -7.28 -11.00 10.99
N ILE A 361 -7.76 -11.11 9.75
CA ILE A 361 -7.78 -10.03 8.77
C ILE A 361 -9.12 -9.30 8.78
N VAL A 362 -9.16 -8.06 8.30
CA VAL A 362 -10.36 -7.18 8.34
C VAL A 362 -11.61 -7.86 7.76
N GLY A 363 -11.50 -8.51 6.59
CA GLY A 363 -12.62 -9.24 5.97
C GLY A 363 -13.14 -10.39 6.82
N MET A 364 -12.28 -11.10 7.55
CA MET A 364 -12.66 -12.19 8.43
C MET A 364 -13.48 -11.68 9.62
N THR A 365 -13.11 -10.56 10.22
CA THR A 365 -13.88 -9.95 11.32
C THR A 365 -15.28 -9.55 10.87
N ALA A 366 -15.43 -9.00 9.67
CA ALA A 366 -16.74 -8.68 9.11
C ALA A 366 -17.60 -9.94 8.91
N ASN A 367 -17.01 -11.03 8.40
CA ASN A 367 -17.67 -12.31 8.19
C ASN A 367 -18.19 -12.92 9.51
N ILE A 368 -17.35 -12.91 10.56
CA ILE A 368 -17.69 -13.42 11.89
C ILE A 368 -18.87 -12.62 12.50
N ASN A 369 -18.77 -11.29 12.46
CA ASN A 369 -19.79 -10.41 13.00
C ASN A 369 -21.12 -10.55 12.26
N ALA A 370 -21.10 -10.63 10.93
CA ALA A 370 -22.29 -10.82 10.12
C ALA A 370 -22.97 -12.17 10.43
N PHE A 371 -22.19 -13.24 10.53
CA PHE A 371 -22.69 -14.56 10.91
C PHE A 371 -23.35 -14.53 12.29
N ALA A 372 -22.69 -13.94 13.29
CA ALA A 372 -23.25 -13.84 14.64
C ALA A 372 -24.52 -12.99 14.70
N LEU A 373 -24.58 -11.88 13.94
CA LEU A 373 -25.79 -11.06 13.81
C LEU A 373 -26.93 -11.83 13.14
N GLY A 374 -26.65 -12.58 12.07
CA GLY A 374 -27.63 -13.44 11.41
C GLY A 374 -28.20 -14.51 12.35
N ALA A 375 -27.33 -15.20 13.10
CA ALA A 375 -27.77 -16.19 14.09
C ALA A 375 -28.68 -15.59 15.18
N ARG A 376 -28.30 -14.44 15.71
CA ARG A 376 -29.07 -13.74 16.76
C ARG A 376 -30.36 -13.11 16.24
N MET A 377 -30.45 -12.79 14.96
CA MET A 377 -31.67 -12.24 14.37
C MET A 377 -32.84 -13.24 14.45
N VAL A 378 -32.58 -14.52 14.27
CA VAL A 378 -33.59 -15.59 14.28
C VAL A 378 -33.67 -16.31 15.64
N ASN A 379 -32.56 -16.34 16.37
CA ASN A 379 -32.49 -16.90 17.71
C ASN A 379 -31.76 -15.91 18.65
N PRO A 380 -32.48 -15.06 19.41
CA PRO A 380 -31.85 -14.06 20.28
C PRO A 380 -30.94 -14.63 21.36
N TYR A 381 -31.08 -15.92 21.67
CA TYR A 381 -30.29 -16.62 22.68
C TYR A 381 -29.08 -17.34 22.10
N ALA A 382 -28.92 -17.32 20.78
CA ALA A 382 -27.79 -17.96 20.10
C ALA A 382 -26.45 -17.37 20.55
N LYS A 383 -25.50 -18.28 20.82
CA LYS A 383 -24.13 -17.98 21.20
C LYS A 383 -23.20 -18.54 20.14
N VAL A 384 -22.38 -17.68 19.50
CA VAL A 384 -21.38 -18.09 18.55
C VAL A 384 -20.04 -18.23 19.27
N TYR A 385 -19.49 -19.42 19.23
CA TYR A 385 -18.18 -19.79 19.77
C TYR A 385 -17.15 -19.68 18.64
N LEU A 386 -16.23 -18.73 18.78
CA LEU A 386 -15.22 -18.43 17.80
C LEU A 386 -13.89 -19.07 18.20
N GLU A 387 -13.34 -19.89 17.33
CA GLU A 387 -11.99 -20.42 17.46
C GLU A 387 -11.12 -20.11 16.24
N TRP A 388 -9.85 -19.82 16.53
CA TRP A 388 -8.85 -19.48 15.53
C TRP A 388 -7.86 -20.62 15.35
N THR A 389 -7.67 -21.08 14.11
CA THR A 389 -6.75 -22.19 13.80
C THR A 389 -5.28 -21.75 13.74
N THR A 390 -5.01 -20.45 13.54
CA THR A 390 -3.63 -19.96 13.32
C THR A 390 -3.09 -19.11 14.48
N VAL A 391 -3.96 -18.46 15.26
CA VAL A 391 -3.51 -17.49 16.28
C VAL A 391 -2.94 -18.17 17.53
N ARG A 392 -3.43 -19.35 17.89
CA ARG A 392 -3.02 -20.08 19.11
C ARG A 392 -2.20 -21.33 18.86
N GLY A 393 -1.76 -21.55 17.61
CA GLY A 393 -1.10 -22.81 17.22
C GLY A 393 -2.02 -24.03 17.35
N ASN A 394 -3.33 -23.81 17.41
CA ASN A 394 -4.32 -24.86 17.53
C ASN A 394 -4.60 -25.48 16.16
N THR A 395 -4.76 -26.79 16.09
CA THR A 395 -5.15 -27.45 14.84
C THR A 395 -6.66 -27.42 14.67
N ARG A 396 -7.13 -27.51 13.42
CA ARG A 396 -8.56 -27.57 13.13
C ARG A 396 -9.23 -28.77 13.79
N GLU A 397 -8.56 -29.90 13.86
CA GLU A 397 -9.03 -31.12 14.53
C GLU A 397 -9.23 -30.88 16.02
N ASN A 398 -8.33 -30.17 16.67
CA ASN A 398 -8.47 -29.83 18.10
C ASN A 398 -9.67 -28.91 18.34
N VAL A 399 -9.85 -27.88 17.48
CA VAL A 399 -10.99 -26.96 17.55
C VAL A 399 -12.33 -27.72 17.41
N LEU A 400 -12.40 -28.63 16.45
CA LEU A 400 -13.63 -29.42 16.21
C LEU A 400 -13.93 -30.35 17.37
N ARG A 401 -12.92 -30.97 17.99
CA ARG A 401 -13.09 -31.78 19.20
C ARG A 401 -13.60 -30.96 20.38
N GLU A 402 -13.04 -29.74 20.59
CA GLU A 402 -13.51 -28.83 21.62
C GLU A 402 -14.97 -28.42 21.40
N PHE A 403 -15.36 -28.18 20.14
CA PHE A 403 -16.77 -27.91 19.82
C PHE A 403 -17.69 -29.08 20.12
N GLU A 404 -17.27 -30.29 19.78
CA GLU A 404 -18.02 -31.53 20.10
C GLU A 404 -18.19 -31.72 21.62
N GLU A 405 -17.11 -31.59 22.40
CA GLU A 405 -17.14 -31.68 23.87
C GLU A 405 -18.08 -30.65 24.51
N ASN A 406 -18.23 -29.47 23.86
CA ASN A 406 -19.14 -28.41 24.31
C ASN A 406 -20.56 -28.55 23.75
N GLY A 407 -20.87 -29.60 23.00
CA GLY A 407 -22.19 -29.86 22.40
C GLY A 407 -22.54 -28.85 21.29
N ILE A 408 -21.53 -28.42 20.52
CA ILE A 408 -21.68 -27.53 19.36
C ILE A 408 -21.75 -28.41 18.13
N GLU A 409 -22.92 -28.50 17.51
CA GLU A 409 -23.20 -29.38 16.37
C GLU A 409 -23.25 -28.62 15.03
N TYR A 410 -23.56 -27.32 15.06
CA TYR A 410 -23.65 -26.47 13.88
C TYR A 410 -22.42 -25.59 13.78
N ILE A 411 -21.64 -25.73 12.71
CA ILE A 411 -20.32 -25.11 12.58
C ILE A 411 -20.20 -24.39 11.23
N SER A 412 -19.80 -23.14 11.24
CA SER A 412 -19.33 -22.42 10.07
C SER A 412 -17.81 -22.50 9.97
N ASP A 413 -17.30 -22.99 8.87
CA ASP A 413 -15.89 -23.24 8.63
C ASP A 413 -15.44 -22.64 7.28
N GLN A 414 -14.40 -23.18 6.66
CA GLN A 414 -13.91 -22.78 5.33
C GLN A 414 -15.06 -22.63 4.34
N VAL A 415 -14.89 -21.73 3.39
CA VAL A 415 -15.98 -21.39 2.46
C VAL A 415 -16.16 -22.46 1.40
N MET A 416 -15.04 -22.98 0.91
CA MET A 416 -14.96 -24.03 -0.12
C MET A 416 -13.98 -25.11 0.31
N ILE A 417 -13.96 -26.23 -0.39
CA ILE A 417 -12.95 -27.27 -0.23
C ILE A 417 -11.83 -27.09 -1.26
N LYS A 418 -10.64 -27.59 -0.91
CA LYS A 418 -9.55 -27.70 -1.89
C LYS A 418 -9.88 -28.76 -2.93
N PRO A 419 -9.42 -28.64 -4.18
CA PRO A 419 -9.50 -29.71 -5.15
C PRO A 419 -8.98 -31.03 -4.59
N ASN A 420 -9.61 -32.12 -4.93
CA ASN A 420 -9.27 -33.47 -4.44
C ASN A 420 -9.41 -33.71 -2.93
N SER A 421 -10.02 -32.77 -2.19
CA SER A 421 -10.40 -33.02 -0.80
C SER A 421 -11.72 -33.77 -0.72
N HIS A 422 -11.75 -34.83 0.09
CA HIS A 422 -12.98 -35.58 0.39
C HIS A 422 -13.65 -35.11 1.69
N ASN A 423 -13.09 -34.10 2.35
CA ASN A 423 -13.62 -33.54 3.58
C ASN A 423 -14.89 -32.72 3.30
N ARG A 424 -16.00 -33.06 3.96
CA ARG A 424 -17.29 -32.34 3.89
C ARG A 424 -17.40 -31.17 4.87
N ARG A 425 -16.36 -30.90 5.67
CA ARG A 425 -16.36 -29.83 6.70
C ARG A 425 -16.00 -28.47 6.08
N TYR A 426 -16.95 -27.92 5.31
CA TYR A 426 -16.84 -26.60 4.69
C TYR A 426 -18.19 -25.89 4.66
N GLY A 427 -18.20 -24.60 4.52
CA GLY A 427 -19.40 -23.77 4.60
C GLY A 427 -20.02 -23.81 5.99
N LEU A 428 -21.32 -23.91 6.05
CA LEU A 428 -22.10 -24.25 7.24
C LEU A 428 -22.46 -25.73 7.19
N TYR A 429 -22.11 -26.47 8.21
CA TYR A 429 -22.45 -27.89 8.33
C TYR A 429 -22.92 -28.26 9.74
N HIS A 430 -23.60 -29.37 9.81
CA HIS A 430 -24.07 -30.02 11.02
C HIS A 430 -23.30 -31.34 11.22
N ILE A 431 -22.91 -31.62 12.46
CA ILE A 431 -22.32 -32.90 12.85
C ILE A 431 -23.41 -33.71 13.56
N GLU A 432 -23.72 -34.88 13.02
CA GLU A 432 -24.66 -35.82 13.59
C GLU A 432 -23.97 -37.20 13.79
N GLY A 433 -23.50 -37.45 15.01
CA GLY A 433 -22.62 -38.58 15.30
C GLY A 433 -21.31 -38.46 14.49
N ASP A 434 -21.00 -39.46 13.67
CA ASP A 434 -19.80 -39.51 12.81
C ASP A 434 -20.03 -38.84 11.43
N GLU A 435 -21.26 -38.42 11.13
CA GLU A 435 -21.60 -37.85 9.82
C GLU A 435 -21.51 -36.32 9.82
N THR A 436 -21.06 -35.78 8.69
CA THR A 436 -21.06 -34.34 8.42
C THR A 436 -22.06 -34.04 7.31
N ILE A 437 -23.05 -33.22 7.62
CA ILE A 437 -24.12 -32.82 6.70
C ILE A 437 -23.90 -31.34 6.32
N ASN A 438 -23.56 -31.06 5.06
CA ASN A 438 -23.46 -29.71 4.57
C ASN A 438 -24.85 -29.08 4.45
N LEU A 439 -25.03 -27.88 5.01
CA LEU A 439 -26.31 -27.16 5.03
C LEU A 439 -26.31 -26.00 4.02
N ALA A 440 -25.24 -25.22 4.00
CA ALA A 440 -25.10 -24.09 3.10
C ALA A 440 -23.61 -23.75 2.90
N PHE A 441 -23.27 -23.28 1.73
CA PHE A 441 -21.95 -22.73 1.45
C PHE A 441 -22.05 -21.63 0.39
N PRO A 442 -21.23 -20.58 0.49
CA PRO A 442 -21.19 -19.55 -0.53
C PRO A 442 -20.52 -20.05 -1.81
N LEU A 443 -21.03 -19.61 -2.95
CA LEU A 443 -20.42 -19.81 -4.25
C LEU A 443 -19.93 -18.47 -4.79
N TYR A 444 -18.68 -18.43 -5.20
CA TYR A 444 -18.12 -17.28 -5.88
C TYR A 444 -18.35 -17.42 -7.39
N GLN A 445 -19.11 -16.52 -7.95
CA GLN A 445 -19.35 -16.42 -9.40
C GLN A 445 -18.24 -15.59 -10.08
N TRP A 446 -16.97 -15.91 -9.80
CA TRP A 446 -15.83 -15.17 -10.34
C TRP A 446 -15.84 -15.09 -11.87
N GLY A 447 -16.31 -16.14 -12.56
CA GLY A 447 -16.34 -16.17 -14.01
C GLY A 447 -17.21 -15.06 -14.61
N GLU A 448 -18.46 -14.93 -14.16
CA GLU A 448 -19.36 -13.86 -14.61
C GLU A 448 -18.84 -12.49 -14.21
N PHE A 449 -18.25 -12.37 -13.01
CA PHE A 449 -17.67 -11.14 -12.54
C PHE A 449 -16.51 -10.70 -13.42
N TYR A 450 -15.57 -11.59 -13.73
CA TYR A 450 -14.46 -11.30 -14.64
C TYR A 450 -14.94 -10.95 -16.04
N ALA A 451 -15.93 -11.67 -16.58
CA ALA A 451 -16.52 -11.34 -17.88
C ALA A 451 -17.06 -9.89 -17.91
N LYS A 452 -17.79 -9.48 -16.86
CA LYS A 452 -18.30 -8.12 -16.73
C LYS A 452 -17.19 -7.07 -16.61
N LEU A 453 -16.13 -7.36 -15.84
CA LEU A 453 -14.99 -6.46 -15.71
C LEU A 453 -14.24 -6.32 -17.03
N ILE A 454 -13.91 -7.42 -17.70
CA ILE A 454 -13.23 -7.42 -19.00
C ILE A 454 -14.05 -6.63 -20.02
N GLN A 455 -15.36 -6.87 -20.08
CA GLN A 455 -16.26 -6.12 -20.94
C GLN A 455 -16.23 -4.61 -20.63
N SER A 456 -16.21 -4.24 -19.35
CA SER A 456 -16.15 -2.83 -18.93
C SER A 456 -14.83 -2.16 -19.31
N VAL A 457 -13.71 -2.90 -19.30
CA VAL A 457 -12.40 -2.41 -19.77
C VAL A 457 -12.42 -2.24 -21.29
N VAL A 458 -12.92 -3.23 -22.03
CA VAL A 458 -13.02 -3.19 -23.50
C VAL A 458 -13.92 -2.05 -23.95
N ASP A 459 -15.03 -1.82 -23.26
CA ASP A 459 -15.97 -0.73 -23.54
C ASP A 459 -15.47 0.66 -23.11
N GLY A 460 -14.31 0.72 -22.44
CA GLY A 460 -13.75 1.95 -21.89
C GLY A 460 -14.66 2.58 -20.81
N THR A 461 -15.53 1.80 -20.18
CA THR A 461 -16.38 2.24 -19.06
C THR A 461 -15.61 2.19 -17.74
N ILE A 462 -14.54 1.41 -17.67
CA ILE A 462 -13.52 1.44 -16.64
C ILE A 462 -12.26 2.04 -17.27
N LYS A 463 -11.91 3.25 -16.87
CA LYS A 463 -10.62 3.84 -17.15
C LYS A 463 -9.67 3.56 -15.97
N GLN A 464 -8.40 3.53 -16.24
CA GLN A 464 -7.35 3.47 -15.21
C GLN A 464 -7.47 4.60 -14.17
N ASP A 465 -8.02 5.76 -14.56
CA ASP A 465 -8.28 6.92 -13.69
C ASP A 465 -9.52 6.76 -12.79
N ASP A 466 -10.42 5.82 -13.11
CA ASP A 466 -11.60 5.52 -12.32
C ASP A 466 -11.28 4.25 -11.51
N ALA A 467 -10.72 4.41 -10.31
CA ALA A 467 -10.58 3.31 -9.37
C ALA A 467 -11.90 2.53 -9.33
N VAL A 468 -11.88 1.27 -9.75
CA VAL A 468 -13.04 0.39 -9.59
C VAL A 468 -13.21 0.17 -8.10
N LYS A 469 -14.00 1.05 -7.54
CA LYS A 469 -14.43 1.00 -6.17
C LYS A 469 -15.37 -0.20 -6.10
N GLU A 470 -14.97 -1.16 -5.31
CA GLU A 470 -15.60 -2.43 -4.97
C GLU A 470 -16.92 -2.76 -5.70
N LYS A 471 -16.88 -3.64 -6.69
CA LYS A 471 -18.09 -4.33 -7.14
C LYS A 471 -18.29 -5.56 -6.27
N ALA A 472 -19.33 -5.53 -5.47
CA ALA A 472 -19.81 -6.73 -4.83
C ALA A 472 -20.29 -7.72 -5.90
N ILE A 473 -19.90 -8.96 -5.72
CA ILE A 473 -20.49 -10.09 -6.43
C ILE A 473 -21.80 -10.41 -5.69
N ASN A 474 -22.92 -10.14 -6.32
CA ASN A 474 -24.23 -10.59 -5.85
C ASN A 474 -24.41 -12.06 -6.18
#